data_08316c3ea83086170463cfcb61bf3cba
#
_entry.id   08316c3ea83086170463cfcb61bf3cba
#
_cell.length_a   1.000
_cell.length_b   1.000
_cell.length_c   1.000
_cell.angle_alpha   90.00
_cell.angle_beta   90.00
_cell.angle_gamma   90.00
#
_symmetry.space_group_name_H-M   'P 1'
#
loop_
_entity.id
_entity.type
_entity.pdbx_description
1 polymer ?
#
loop_
_entity_poly.entity_id
_entity_poly.type
_entity_poly.pdbx_seq_one_letter_code
_entity_poly.pdbx_strand_id
1 'polypeptide(L)'
;MSLSIVFICLAVVVGIYFYNNPLKHGPWFLSRRFINWFPLGMTYAFLYMGRYNLTVAKNSLGSLMSNEDFGLIFAAGTVTYAFSFLINGPLVDKIGGKRGILIAAFGASAMNIALGVITWLVLTNRLHVRLLGIFSVVYALNMYFQSYGAVSIIKVKANWFHVRERGVFGAIFGTLISFGVYFAFDWG
;
A
#
# COMPACT_ATOMS: atom_id res chain seq x y z
N MET A 1 -13.55 -7.92 13.05
CA MET A 1 -14.20 -8.73 11.97
C MET A 1 -13.54 -10.11 11.99
N SER A 2 -14.27 -11.22 11.88
CA SER A 2 -13.61 -12.52 11.94
C SER A 2 -12.74 -12.77 10.69
N LEU A 3 -11.61 -13.44 10.86
CA LEU A 3 -10.70 -13.82 9.77
C LEU A 3 -11.45 -14.53 8.63
N SER A 4 -12.50 -15.29 8.97
CA SER A 4 -13.38 -15.98 8.03
C SER A 4 -14.05 -15.03 7.03
N ILE A 5 -14.47 -13.84 7.46
CA ILE A 5 -15.12 -12.85 6.57
C ILE A 5 -14.11 -12.34 5.54
N VAL A 6 -12.86 -12.11 5.94
CA VAL A 6 -11.78 -11.68 5.02
C VAL A 6 -11.57 -12.72 3.92
N PHE A 7 -11.47 -14.01 4.30
CA PHE A 7 -11.32 -15.09 3.32
C PHE A 7 -12.54 -15.24 2.41
N ILE A 8 -13.77 -15.09 2.94
CA ILE A 8 -14.98 -15.12 2.14
C ILE A 8 -14.97 -13.97 1.12
N CYS A 9 -14.70 -12.74 1.55
CA CYS A 9 -14.61 -11.60 0.64
C CYS A 9 -13.52 -11.79 -0.43
N LEU A 10 -12.36 -12.34 -0.06
CA LEU A 10 -11.30 -12.64 -1.00
C LEU A 10 -11.73 -13.69 -2.03
N ALA A 11 -12.40 -14.75 -1.60
CA ALA A 11 -12.95 -15.78 -2.48
C ALA A 11 -14.00 -15.20 -3.43
N VAL A 12 -14.89 -14.32 -2.94
CA VAL A 12 -15.87 -13.61 -3.76
C VAL A 12 -15.18 -12.73 -4.82
N VAL A 13 -14.17 -11.96 -4.42
CA VAL A 13 -13.40 -11.10 -5.35
C VAL A 13 -12.74 -11.93 -6.45
N VAL A 14 -12.12 -13.05 -6.08
CA VAL A 14 -11.50 -13.98 -7.05
C VAL A 14 -12.58 -14.62 -7.94
N GLY A 15 -13.72 -15.02 -7.36
CA GLY A 15 -14.86 -15.55 -8.10
C GLY A 15 -15.40 -14.56 -9.12
N ILE A 16 -15.60 -13.29 -8.73
CA ILE A 16 -16.05 -12.22 -9.64
C ILE A 16 -15.06 -12.04 -10.80
N TYR A 17 -13.75 -12.10 -10.51
CA TYR A 17 -12.73 -11.99 -11.55
C TYR A 17 -12.85 -13.08 -12.63
N PHE A 18 -13.04 -14.34 -12.23
CA PHE A 18 -13.16 -15.44 -13.20
C PHE A 18 -14.54 -15.49 -13.88
N TYR A 19 -15.60 -15.08 -13.19
CA TYR A 19 -16.95 -15.05 -13.74
C TYR A 19 -17.14 -13.91 -14.74
N ASN A 20 -16.61 -12.72 -14.46
CA ASN A 20 -16.78 -11.56 -15.33
C ASN A 20 -15.78 -11.56 -16.48
N ASN A 21 -16.15 -12.23 -17.55
CA ASN A 21 -15.35 -12.36 -18.77
C ASN A 21 -16.09 -11.81 -20.00
N PRO A 22 -16.29 -10.49 -20.10
CA PRO A 22 -17.09 -9.89 -21.17
C PRO A 22 -16.48 -10.05 -22.58
N LEU A 23 -15.18 -10.30 -22.66
CA LEU A 23 -14.43 -10.47 -23.90
C LEU A 23 -14.20 -11.94 -24.25
N LYS A 24 -14.77 -12.87 -23.46
CA LYS A 24 -14.66 -14.33 -23.70
C LYS A 24 -13.22 -14.82 -23.82
N HIS A 25 -12.32 -14.29 -22.98
CA HIS A 25 -10.93 -14.75 -22.91
C HIS A 25 -10.87 -16.25 -22.55
N GLY A 26 -9.92 -16.95 -23.13
CA GLY A 26 -9.70 -18.36 -22.81
C GLY A 26 -9.18 -18.57 -21.36
N PRO A 27 -9.43 -19.77 -20.76
CA PRO A 27 -9.05 -20.06 -19.36
C PRO A 27 -7.55 -19.86 -19.09
N TRP A 28 -6.71 -20.21 -20.03
CA TRP A 28 -5.26 -20.04 -19.94
C TRP A 28 -4.88 -18.55 -19.77
N PHE A 29 -5.47 -17.67 -20.56
CA PHE A 29 -5.20 -16.23 -20.47
C PHE A 29 -5.68 -15.67 -19.14
N LEU A 30 -6.89 -16.04 -18.66
CA LEU A 30 -7.43 -15.61 -17.38
C LEU A 30 -6.51 -16.02 -16.22
N SER A 31 -6.04 -17.28 -16.19
CA SER A 31 -5.13 -17.77 -15.18
C SER A 31 -3.77 -17.05 -15.23
N ARG A 32 -3.21 -16.85 -16.41
CA ARG A 32 -1.97 -16.12 -16.58
C ARG A 32 -2.08 -14.68 -16.12
N ARG A 33 -3.17 -14.02 -16.46
CA ARG A 33 -3.49 -12.66 -16.03
C ARG A 33 -3.67 -12.58 -14.49
N PHE A 34 -4.34 -13.57 -13.88
CA PHE A 34 -4.54 -13.68 -12.44
C PHE A 34 -3.20 -13.72 -11.69
N ILE A 35 -2.27 -14.57 -12.10
CA ILE A 35 -0.93 -14.67 -11.51
C ILE A 35 -0.15 -13.33 -11.59
N ASN A 36 -0.44 -12.50 -12.57
CA ASN A 36 0.22 -11.20 -12.68
C ASN A 36 -0.40 -10.12 -11.80
N TRP A 37 -1.74 -10.04 -11.73
CA TRP A 37 -2.37 -8.94 -11.01
C TRP A 37 -2.66 -9.23 -9.53
N PHE A 38 -2.94 -10.49 -9.17
CA PHE A 38 -3.34 -10.82 -7.80
C PHE A 38 -2.21 -10.61 -6.79
N PRO A 39 -0.97 -11.12 -7.01
CA PRO A 39 0.14 -10.82 -6.11
C PRO A 39 0.45 -9.32 -6.02
N LEU A 40 0.34 -8.60 -7.13
CA LEU A 40 0.51 -7.15 -7.16
C LEU A 40 -0.54 -6.43 -6.32
N GLY A 41 -1.80 -6.88 -6.39
CA GLY A 41 -2.90 -6.35 -5.59
C GLY A 41 -2.72 -6.64 -4.11
N MET A 42 -2.30 -7.86 -3.74
CA MET A 42 -1.98 -8.22 -2.36
C MET A 42 -0.81 -7.40 -1.81
N THR A 43 0.26 -7.24 -2.59
CA THR A 43 1.38 -6.36 -2.20
C THR A 43 0.88 -4.94 -1.93
N TYR A 44 -0.03 -4.43 -2.76
CA TYR A 44 -0.58 -3.09 -2.57
C TYR A 44 -1.49 -2.99 -1.34
N ALA A 45 -2.24 -4.05 -1.00
CA ALA A 45 -2.97 -4.12 0.26
C ALA A 45 -2.03 -4.01 1.47
N PHE A 46 -0.90 -4.73 1.46
CA PHE A 46 0.12 -4.61 2.52
C PHE A 46 0.81 -3.24 2.54
N LEU A 47 0.98 -2.58 1.41
CA LEU A 47 1.46 -1.19 1.39
C LEU A 47 0.47 -0.25 2.10
N TYR A 48 -0.85 -0.46 1.91
CA TYR A 48 -1.87 0.29 2.65
C TYR A 48 -1.84 -0.02 4.15
N MET A 49 -1.69 -1.28 4.55
CA MET A 49 -1.44 -1.65 5.94
C MET A 49 -0.26 -0.85 6.51
N GLY A 50 0.90 -0.89 5.85
CA GLY A 50 2.11 -0.17 6.26
C GLY A 50 1.94 1.36 6.32
N ARG A 51 1.04 1.94 5.52
CA ARG A 51 0.72 3.37 5.53
C ARG A 51 0.06 3.79 6.84
N TYR A 52 -0.84 2.96 7.38
CA TYR A 52 -1.59 3.24 8.59
C TYR A 52 -0.88 2.81 9.87
N ASN A 53 0.27 2.11 9.78
CA ASN A 53 1.08 1.76 10.96
C ASN A 53 1.50 3.00 11.77
N LEU A 54 1.67 4.16 11.15
CA LEU A 54 1.93 5.41 11.87
C LEU A 54 0.78 5.76 12.83
N THR A 55 -0.48 5.53 12.42
CA THR A 55 -1.66 5.78 13.25
C THR A 55 -1.67 4.86 14.48
N VAL A 56 -1.29 3.60 14.27
CA VAL A 56 -1.16 2.61 15.35
C VAL A 56 -0.01 2.99 16.29
N ALA A 57 1.16 3.34 15.73
CA ALA A 57 2.32 3.78 16.49
C ALA A 57 2.03 5.02 17.35
N LYS A 58 1.21 5.95 16.85
CA LYS A 58 0.75 7.11 17.64
C LYS A 58 0.02 6.69 18.92
N ASN A 59 -0.85 5.67 18.82
CA ASN A 59 -1.59 5.18 19.98
C ASN A 59 -0.64 4.61 21.05
N SER A 60 0.41 3.90 20.63
CA SER A 60 1.44 3.35 21.52
C SER A 60 2.35 4.42 22.11
N LEU A 61 2.64 5.49 21.38
CA LEU A 61 3.47 6.61 21.83
C LEU A 61 2.72 7.52 22.81
N GLY A 62 1.38 7.53 22.80
CA GLY A 62 0.55 8.27 23.75
C GLY A 62 0.91 9.76 23.80
N SER A 63 1.32 10.24 24.99
CA SER A 63 1.70 11.64 25.25
C SER A 63 3.02 12.06 24.58
N LEU A 64 3.85 11.13 24.11
CA LEU A 64 5.11 11.44 23.43
C LEU A 64 4.90 12.00 22.01
N MET A 65 3.72 11.80 21.44
CA MET A 65 3.33 12.35 20.13
C MET A 65 1.99 13.06 20.26
N SER A 66 1.98 14.38 20.16
CA SER A 66 0.75 15.17 20.17
C SER A 66 -0.09 14.93 18.90
N ASN A 67 -1.37 15.31 18.94
CA ASN A 67 -2.21 15.25 17.74
C ASN A 67 -1.72 16.22 16.65
N GLU A 68 -1.13 17.32 17.04
CA GLU A 68 -0.53 18.31 16.13
C GLU A 68 0.70 17.72 15.43
N ASP A 69 1.65 17.12 16.21
CA ASP A 69 2.82 16.46 15.64
C ASP A 69 2.43 15.36 14.66
N PHE A 70 1.46 14.51 15.05
CA PHE A 70 0.93 13.47 14.15
C PHE A 70 0.36 14.06 12.87
N GLY A 71 -0.44 15.13 12.96
CA GLY A 71 -1.00 15.83 11.81
C GLY A 71 0.08 16.36 10.86
N LEU A 72 1.15 16.97 11.40
CA LEU A 72 2.26 17.48 10.62
C LEU A 72 3.07 16.36 9.94
N ILE A 73 3.34 15.26 10.65
CA ILE A 73 4.03 14.08 10.08
C ILE A 73 3.20 13.49 8.94
N PHE A 74 1.89 13.33 9.17
CA PHE A 74 0.98 12.78 8.16
C PHE A 74 0.86 13.69 6.94
N ALA A 75 0.79 15.00 7.14
CA ALA A 75 0.77 16.00 6.08
C ALA A 75 2.06 15.97 5.24
N ALA A 76 3.23 15.93 5.88
CA ALA A 76 4.52 15.82 5.19
C ALA A 76 4.58 14.58 4.27
N GLY A 77 4.13 13.43 4.77
CA GLY A 77 4.04 12.21 3.97
C GLY A 77 3.06 12.33 2.81
N THR A 78 1.87 12.89 3.04
CA THR A 78 0.83 13.05 2.01
C THR A 78 1.29 13.99 0.89
N VAL A 79 1.91 15.11 1.24
CA VAL A 79 2.49 16.05 0.28
C VAL A 79 3.60 15.37 -0.54
N THR A 80 4.51 14.65 0.13
CA THR A 80 5.56 13.89 -0.55
C THR A 80 4.97 12.86 -1.51
N TYR A 81 3.95 12.11 -1.09
CA TYR A 81 3.26 11.14 -1.94
C TYR A 81 2.69 11.79 -3.21
N ALA A 82 2.02 12.93 -3.07
CA ALA A 82 1.42 13.63 -4.20
C ALA A 82 2.48 14.09 -5.22
N PHE A 83 3.54 14.75 -4.77
CA PHE A 83 4.62 15.20 -5.65
C PHE A 83 5.42 14.05 -6.25
N SER A 84 5.55 12.95 -5.53
CA SER A 84 6.27 11.76 -6.01
C SER A 84 5.68 11.17 -7.29
N PHE A 85 4.39 11.34 -7.56
CA PHE A 85 3.78 10.89 -8.81
C PHE A 85 4.39 11.54 -10.05
N LEU A 86 4.79 12.81 -9.95
CA LEU A 86 5.40 13.54 -11.06
C LEU A 86 6.74 12.92 -11.48
N ILE A 87 7.47 12.37 -10.52
CA ILE A 87 8.78 11.76 -10.75
C ILE A 87 8.63 10.27 -11.05
N ASN A 88 7.85 9.56 -10.23
CA ASN A 88 7.76 8.11 -10.25
C ASN A 88 6.87 7.59 -11.40
N GLY A 89 5.96 8.42 -11.92
CA GLY A 89 5.18 8.09 -13.12
C GLY A 89 6.08 7.76 -14.31
N PRO A 90 6.85 8.73 -14.82
CA PRO A 90 7.80 8.50 -15.92
C PRO A 90 8.85 7.43 -15.62
N LEU A 91 9.29 7.28 -14.37
CA LEU A 91 10.24 6.23 -13.99
C LEU A 91 9.63 4.83 -14.12
N VAL A 92 8.42 4.62 -13.60
CA VAL A 92 7.72 3.33 -13.73
C VAL A 92 7.38 3.02 -15.19
N ASP A 93 7.14 4.04 -16.02
CA ASP A 93 6.97 3.84 -17.46
C ASP A 93 8.21 3.27 -18.13
N LYS A 94 9.40 3.64 -17.67
CA LYS A 94 10.68 3.12 -18.18
C LYS A 94 11.03 1.75 -17.60
N ILE A 95 10.90 1.57 -16.28
CA ILE A 95 11.35 0.34 -15.59
C ILE A 95 10.31 -0.78 -15.59
N GLY A 96 9.02 -0.45 -15.84
CA GLY A 96 7.89 -1.37 -15.83
C GLY A 96 7.26 -1.59 -14.46
N GLY A 97 5.97 -1.97 -14.45
CA GLY A 97 5.17 -2.10 -13.22
C GLY A 97 5.71 -3.16 -12.23
N LYS A 98 6.32 -4.26 -12.71
CA LYS A 98 6.90 -5.27 -11.83
C LYS A 98 8.06 -4.72 -10.98
N ARG A 99 8.98 -3.98 -11.58
CA ARG A 99 10.09 -3.36 -10.84
C ARG A 99 9.59 -2.25 -9.94
N GLY A 100 8.62 -1.46 -10.40
CA GLY A 100 8.03 -0.39 -9.61
C GLY A 100 7.38 -0.91 -8.32
N ILE A 101 6.59 -2.00 -8.37
CA ILE A 101 5.97 -2.56 -7.17
C ILE A 101 7.00 -3.16 -6.20
N LEU A 102 8.09 -3.73 -6.70
CA LEU A 102 9.17 -4.23 -5.86
C LEU A 102 9.90 -3.08 -5.14
N ILE A 103 10.17 -1.98 -5.83
CA ILE A 103 10.74 -0.76 -5.22
C ILE A 103 9.82 -0.24 -4.12
N ALA A 104 8.50 -0.19 -4.39
CA ALA A 104 7.51 0.20 -3.39
C ALA A 104 7.55 -0.73 -2.17
N ALA A 105 7.50 -2.05 -2.39
CA ALA A 105 7.46 -3.04 -1.32
C ALA A 105 8.71 -2.97 -0.44
N PHE A 106 9.89 -3.05 -1.02
CA PHE A 106 11.15 -3.03 -0.26
C PHE A 106 11.39 -1.68 0.41
N GLY A 107 11.19 -0.57 -0.30
CA GLY A 107 11.41 0.76 0.24
C GLY A 107 10.44 1.10 1.38
N ALA A 108 9.14 0.84 1.19
CA ALA A 108 8.15 1.08 2.24
C ALA A 108 8.36 0.15 3.45
N SER A 109 8.72 -1.12 3.23
CA SER A 109 9.03 -2.06 4.32
C SER A 109 10.23 -1.59 5.14
N ALA A 110 11.31 -1.15 4.49
CA ALA A 110 12.48 -0.62 5.17
C ALA A 110 12.14 0.61 6.03
N MET A 111 11.30 1.53 5.51
CA MET A 111 10.88 2.70 6.26
C MET A 111 9.92 2.34 7.42
N ASN A 112 9.05 1.35 7.25
CA ASN A 112 8.21 0.87 8.36
C ASN A 112 9.04 0.21 9.46
N ILE A 113 10.05 -0.58 9.10
CA ILE A 113 11.00 -1.16 10.07
C ILE A 113 11.74 -0.04 10.82
N ALA A 114 12.20 0.98 10.10
CA ALA A 114 12.86 2.14 10.72
C ALA A 114 11.94 2.86 11.71
N LEU A 115 10.67 3.12 11.35
CA LEU A 115 9.66 3.69 12.26
C LEU A 115 9.46 2.81 13.49
N GLY A 116 9.34 1.48 13.31
CA GLY A 116 9.19 0.53 14.41
C GLY A 116 10.40 0.53 15.36
N VAL A 117 11.62 0.51 14.81
CA VAL A 117 12.85 0.56 15.59
C VAL A 117 12.96 1.88 16.38
N ILE A 118 12.69 3.01 15.74
CA ILE A 118 12.70 4.33 16.39
C ILE A 118 11.67 4.35 17.53
N THR A 119 10.45 3.90 17.27
CA THR A 119 9.39 3.80 18.27
C THR A 119 9.86 2.97 19.48
N TRP A 120 10.43 1.79 19.23
CA TRP A 120 10.93 0.91 20.28
C TRP A 120 12.08 1.57 21.09
N LEU A 121 13.03 2.23 20.45
CA LEU A 121 14.13 2.92 21.11
C LEU A 121 13.64 4.07 21.99
N VAL A 122 12.64 4.81 21.55
CA VAL A 122 12.04 5.89 22.32
C VAL A 122 11.26 5.36 23.53
N LEU A 123 10.43 4.33 23.33
CA LEU A 123 9.65 3.72 24.41
C LEU A 123 10.53 3.04 25.48
N THR A 124 11.72 2.56 25.10
CA THR A 124 12.69 1.97 26.03
C THR A 124 13.65 2.99 26.64
N ASN A 125 13.40 4.30 26.45
CA ASN A 125 14.27 5.41 26.90
C ASN A 125 15.74 5.31 26.43
N ARG A 126 15.99 4.63 25.31
CA ARG A 126 17.34 4.52 24.72
C ARG A 126 17.62 5.63 23.71
N LEU A 127 16.59 6.35 23.26
CA LEU A 127 16.72 7.44 22.30
C LEU A 127 15.89 8.64 22.76
N HIS A 128 16.55 9.78 22.97
CA HIS A 128 15.92 11.04 23.35
C HIS A 128 16.00 12.01 22.19
N VAL A 129 14.98 11.98 21.31
CA VAL A 129 14.92 12.83 20.12
C VAL A 129 13.54 13.45 19.97
N ARG A 130 13.49 14.58 19.30
CA ARG A 130 12.21 15.18 18.91
C ARG A 130 11.58 14.34 17.79
N LEU A 131 10.48 13.62 18.10
CA LEU A 131 9.83 12.67 17.18
C LEU A 131 9.38 13.33 15.89
N LEU A 132 8.87 14.56 15.95
CA LEU A 132 8.34 15.28 14.79
C LEU A 132 9.32 15.26 13.60
N GLY A 133 10.60 15.62 13.82
CA GLY A 133 11.56 15.70 12.72
C GLY A 133 11.89 14.35 12.09
N ILE A 134 12.24 13.36 12.91
CA ILE A 134 12.65 12.03 12.44
C ILE A 134 11.48 11.31 11.78
N PHE A 135 10.29 11.31 12.43
CA PHE A 135 9.10 10.67 11.90
C PHE A 135 8.63 11.32 10.60
N SER A 136 8.71 12.66 10.49
CA SER A 136 8.36 13.36 9.24
C SER A 136 9.24 12.90 8.07
N VAL A 137 10.56 12.79 8.29
CA VAL A 137 11.49 12.36 7.23
C VAL A 137 11.24 10.88 6.86
N VAL A 138 11.20 10.00 7.85
CA VAL A 138 11.05 8.55 7.59
C VAL A 138 9.68 8.24 6.98
N TYR A 139 8.62 8.90 7.46
CA TYR A 139 7.27 8.72 6.90
C TYR A 139 7.15 9.33 5.50
N ALA A 140 7.76 10.48 5.24
CA ALA A 140 7.82 11.05 3.90
C ALA A 140 8.53 10.11 2.90
N LEU A 141 9.66 9.51 3.31
CA LEU A 141 10.34 8.49 2.50
C LEU A 141 9.49 7.23 2.29
N ASN A 142 8.78 6.78 3.33
CA ASN A 142 7.81 5.68 3.18
C ASN A 142 6.78 6.01 2.09
N MET A 143 6.17 7.18 2.15
CA MET A 143 5.17 7.64 1.20
C MET A 143 5.73 7.85 -0.21
N TYR A 144 6.99 8.29 -0.32
CA TYR A 144 7.71 8.34 -1.59
C TYR A 144 7.78 6.95 -2.25
N PHE A 145 8.25 5.94 -1.51
CA PHE A 145 8.31 4.58 -2.03
C PHE A 145 6.93 4.01 -2.35
N GLN A 146 5.92 4.27 -1.53
CA GLN A 146 4.57 3.79 -1.77
C GLN A 146 3.94 4.34 -3.07
N SER A 147 4.34 5.51 -3.53
CA SER A 147 3.85 6.09 -4.78
C SER A 147 4.20 5.23 -6.00
N TYR A 148 5.35 4.53 -6.00
CA TYR A 148 5.68 3.54 -7.03
C TYR A 148 4.64 2.42 -7.13
N GLY A 149 4.08 2.01 -5.99
CA GLY A 149 3.04 0.98 -5.95
C GLY A 149 1.79 1.38 -6.72
N ALA A 150 1.27 2.58 -6.47
CA ALA A 150 0.09 3.10 -7.13
C ALA A 150 0.28 3.21 -8.67
N VAL A 151 1.41 3.78 -9.10
CA VAL A 151 1.73 3.90 -10.53
C VAL A 151 1.90 2.52 -11.19
N SER A 152 2.52 1.57 -10.47
CA SER A 152 2.71 0.20 -10.96
C SER A 152 1.40 -0.52 -11.24
N ILE A 153 0.40 -0.34 -10.36
CA ILE A 153 -0.94 -0.91 -10.57
C ILE A 153 -1.60 -0.34 -11.82
N ILE A 154 -1.53 0.98 -12.01
CA ILE A 154 -2.07 1.64 -13.20
C ILE A 154 -1.42 1.08 -14.47
N LYS A 155 -0.10 0.88 -14.45
CA LYS A 155 0.66 0.32 -15.57
C LYS A 155 0.23 -1.12 -15.90
N VAL A 156 0.14 -1.97 -14.88
CA VAL A 156 -0.30 -3.37 -15.06
C VAL A 156 -1.75 -3.42 -15.55
N LYS A 157 -2.63 -2.60 -14.97
CA LYS A 157 -4.02 -2.48 -15.42
C LYS A 157 -4.12 -2.07 -16.89
N ALA A 158 -3.32 -1.11 -17.33
CA ALA A 158 -3.33 -0.65 -18.70
C ALA A 158 -2.90 -1.75 -19.70
N ASN A 159 -1.94 -2.59 -19.31
CA ASN A 159 -1.38 -3.62 -20.18
C ASN A 159 -2.20 -4.92 -20.24
N TRP A 160 -2.90 -5.28 -19.15
CA TRP A 160 -3.56 -6.58 -19.01
C TRP A 160 -5.08 -6.51 -19.07
N PHE A 161 -5.69 -5.32 -18.97
CA PHE A 161 -7.14 -5.17 -18.94
C PHE A 161 -7.64 -4.24 -20.03
N HIS A 162 -8.54 -4.76 -20.84
CA HIS A 162 -9.24 -3.96 -21.83
C HIS A 162 -10.11 -2.88 -21.13
N VAL A 163 -10.39 -1.78 -21.82
CA VAL A 163 -11.17 -0.66 -21.25
C VAL A 163 -12.51 -1.12 -20.64
N ARG A 164 -13.19 -2.06 -21.30
CA ARG A 164 -14.48 -2.64 -20.82
C ARG A 164 -14.38 -3.42 -19.51
N GLU A 165 -13.18 -3.91 -19.16
CA GLU A 165 -12.95 -4.71 -17.93
C GLU A 165 -12.41 -3.84 -16.77
N ARG A 166 -11.96 -2.61 -17.05
CA ARG A 166 -11.26 -1.76 -16.06
C ARG A 166 -12.12 -1.34 -14.88
N GLY A 167 -13.45 -1.28 -15.05
CA GLY A 167 -14.37 -0.96 -13.96
C GLY A 167 -14.40 -2.04 -12.89
N VAL A 168 -14.60 -3.30 -13.31
CA VAL A 168 -14.61 -4.45 -12.39
C VAL A 168 -13.24 -4.65 -11.73
N PHE A 169 -12.16 -4.51 -12.49
CA PHE A 169 -10.81 -4.55 -11.93
C PHE A 169 -10.61 -3.45 -10.86
N GLY A 170 -11.12 -2.23 -11.10
CA GLY A 170 -11.06 -1.15 -10.11
C GLY A 170 -11.81 -1.48 -8.83
N ALA A 171 -12.98 -2.11 -8.90
CA ALA A 171 -13.74 -2.57 -7.74
C ALA A 171 -12.98 -3.65 -6.94
N ILE A 172 -12.41 -4.64 -7.65
CA ILE A 172 -11.59 -5.70 -7.04
C ILE A 172 -10.39 -5.09 -6.28
N PHE A 173 -9.67 -4.16 -6.91
CA PHE A 173 -8.55 -3.48 -6.26
C PHE A 173 -8.98 -2.61 -5.09
N GLY A 174 -10.11 -1.92 -5.19
CA GLY A 174 -10.70 -1.19 -4.08
C GLY A 174 -10.95 -2.08 -2.86
N THR A 175 -11.46 -3.28 -3.07
CA THR A 175 -11.65 -4.27 -2.00
C THR A 175 -10.33 -4.72 -1.39
N LEU A 176 -9.28 -4.97 -2.19
CA LEU A 176 -7.95 -5.34 -1.69
C LEU A 176 -7.33 -4.20 -0.87
N ILE A 177 -7.51 -2.95 -1.29
CA ILE A 177 -7.08 -1.78 -0.51
C ILE A 177 -7.79 -1.75 0.85
N SER A 178 -9.10 -1.98 0.86
CA SER A 178 -9.90 -2.02 2.11
C SER A 178 -9.39 -3.11 3.06
N PHE A 179 -8.93 -4.25 2.55
CA PHE A 179 -8.26 -5.27 3.37
C PHE A 179 -6.96 -4.75 4.00
N GLY A 180 -6.15 -4.02 3.25
CA GLY A 180 -4.94 -3.41 3.78
C GLY A 180 -5.22 -2.46 4.94
N VAL A 181 -6.24 -1.62 4.81
CA VAL A 181 -6.69 -0.73 5.88
C VAL A 181 -7.19 -1.53 7.08
N TYR A 182 -8.02 -2.55 6.84
CA TYR A 182 -8.52 -3.44 7.89
C TYR A 182 -7.37 -4.11 8.66
N PHE A 183 -6.39 -4.67 7.97
CA PHE A 183 -5.23 -5.31 8.60
C PHE A 183 -4.42 -4.34 9.47
N ALA A 184 -4.33 -3.07 9.07
CA ALA A 184 -3.63 -2.07 9.86
C ALA A 184 -4.28 -1.81 11.23
N PHE A 185 -5.62 -1.80 11.29
CA PHE A 185 -6.34 -1.47 12.51
C PHE A 185 -6.73 -2.67 13.38
N ASP A 186 -6.78 -3.88 12.81
CA ASP A 186 -7.20 -5.10 13.50
C ASP A 186 -5.99 -5.95 13.95
N TRP A 187 -4.85 -5.84 13.25
CA TRP A 187 -3.63 -6.59 13.51
C TRP A 187 -2.40 -5.72 13.83
N GLY A 188 -2.54 -4.39 13.75
CA GLY A 188 -1.49 -3.41 14.02
C GLY A 188 -1.33 -2.94 15.48
#